data_4f6b97773a17ce462d97f8561ad6593e
#
_entry.id   4f6b97773a17ce462d97f8561ad6593e
#
_cell.length_a   1.000
_cell.length_b   1.000
_cell.length_c   1.000
_cell.angle_alpha   90.00
_cell.angle_beta   90.00
_cell.angle_gamma   90.00
#
_symmetry.space_group_name_H-M   'P 1'
#
loop_
_entity.id
_entity.type
_entity.pdbx_description
1 polymer ?
#
loop_
_entity_poly.entity_id
_entity_poly.type
_entity_poly.pdbx_seq_one_letter_code
_entity_poly.pdbx_strand_id
1 'polypeptide(L)'
;MGKVMKVFKTLINELFGTKREYKVEGLGIFTCKVCDWWRDKCCLWSGAVQLPFYSVETLVLIEGDASAPFSRQLLELQVLLQNWGPIAEQPDSMLSSKSQQKHKEKIYGSWQNDFYPYTIVPAVLYSDSWEIVFYRNSGVNYNFTVFWKDNRVQDLRLGGS
;
A
#
# COMPACT_ATOMS: atom_id res chain seq x y z
N MET A 1 12.64 -19.58 4.67
CA MET A 1 12.78 -19.22 6.11
C MET A 1 12.50 -17.74 6.41
N GLY A 2 12.82 -16.76 5.55
CA GLY A 2 12.65 -15.32 5.85
C GLY A 2 11.22 -14.84 6.09
N LYS A 3 10.22 -15.34 5.35
CA LYS A 3 8.84 -14.81 5.39
C LYS A 3 8.10 -15.15 6.69
N VAL A 4 8.23 -16.37 7.20
CA VAL A 4 7.62 -16.82 8.47
C VAL A 4 8.21 -16.03 9.65
N MET A 5 9.50 -15.77 9.63
CA MET A 5 10.19 -15.02 10.68
C MET A 5 9.79 -13.54 10.69
N LYS A 6 9.53 -12.91 9.51
CA LYS A 6 9.00 -11.54 9.44
C LYS A 6 7.60 -11.46 10.07
N VAL A 7 6.69 -12.39 9.71
CA VAL A 7 5.32 -12.42 10.27
C VAL A 7 5.34 -12.61 11.79
N PHE A 8 6.17 -13.51 12.29
CA PHE A 8 6.30 -13.75 13.74
C PHE A 8 6.86 -12.53 14.50
N LYS A 9 7.85 -11.84 13.93
CA LYS A 9 8.38 -10.58 14.49
C LYS A 9 7.30 -9.50 14.56
N THR A 10 6.55 -9.31 13.48
CA THR A 10 5.46 -8.33 13.46
C THR A 10 4.42 -8.64 14.53
N LEU A 11 4.01 -9.90 14.69
CA LEU A 11 3.05 -10.30 15.71
C LEU A 11 3.54 -10.02 17.13
N ILE A 12 4.79 -10.33 17.44
CA ILE A 12 5.37 -10.03 18.76
C ILE A 12 5.47 -8.52 18.99
N ASN A 13 5.89 -7.75 18.00
CA ASN A 13 5.91 -6.29 18.11
C ASN A 13 4.51 -5.72 18.36
N GLU A 14 3.48 -6.26 17.70
CA GLU A 14 2.10 -5.82 17.93
C GLU A 14 1.59 -6.13 19.34
N LEU A 15 1.98 -7.26 19.91
CA LEU A 15 1.50 -7.68 21.24
C LEU A 15 2.28 -7.04 22.40
N PHE A 16 3.59 -6.86 22.26
CA PHE A 16 4.48 -6.49 23.35
C PHE A 16 5.33 -5.24 23.08
N GLY A 17 5.23 -4.67 21.88
CA GLY A 17 6.05 -3.54 21.47
C GLY A 17 5.59 -2.22 22.08
N THR A 18 6.56 -1.35 22.37
CA THR A 18 6.31 0.05 22.69
C THR A 18 5.95 0.82 21.43
N LYS A 19 4.86 1.59 21.48
CA LYS A 19 4.45 2.45 20.37
C LYS A 19 5.49 3.57 20.18
N ARG A 20 5.92 3.74 18.95
CA ARG A 20 6.77 4.86 18.49
C ARG A 20 5.99 5.69 17.49
N GLU A 21 6.25 6.97 17.45
CA GLU A 21 5.63 7.91 16.53
C GLU A 21 6.72 8.70 15.78
N TYR A 22 6.50 8.91 14.49
CA TYR A 22 7.36 9.71 13.63
C TYR A 22 6.51 10.64 12.79
N LYS A 23 6.74 11.94 12.92
CA LYS A 23 6.02 12.97 12.15
C LYS A 23 6.71 13.19 10.81
N VAL A 24 5.96 13.01 9.73
CA VAL A 24 6.41 13.28 8.37
C VAL A 24 5.68 14.51 7.86
N GLU A 25 6.44 15.54 7.47
CA GLU A 25 5.87 16.77 6.94
C GLU A 25 5.05 16.48 5.67
N GLY A 26 3.83 17.00 5.62
CA GLY A 26 2.88 16.78 4.51
C GLY A 26 2.20 15.41 4.47
N LEU A 27 2.63 14.43 5.29
CA LEU A 27 2.05 13.08 5.31
C LEU A 27 1.42 12.70 6.65
N GLY A 28 1.66 13.48 7.72
CA GLY A 28 1.09 13.20 9.03
C GLY A 28 1.99 12.37 9.94
N ILE A 29 1.38 11.58 10.82
CA ILE A 29 2.09 10.79 11.83
C ILE A 29 2.10 9.33 11.42
N PHE A 30 3.30 8.76 11.35
CA PHE A 30 3.52 7.33 11.20
C PHE A 30 3.81 6.70 12.56
N THR A 31 3.27 5.53 12.79
CA THR A 31 3.45 4.79 14.05
C THR A 31 3.98 3.39 13.79
N CYS A 32 4.79 2.89 14.69
CA CYS A 32 5.16 1.47 14.74
C CYS A 32 5.18 0.98 16.18
N LYS A 33 5.19 -0.34 16.36
CA LYS A 33 5.45 -0.97 17.66
C LYS A 33 6.78 -1.71 17.60
N VAL A 34 7.62 -1.47 18.58
CA VAL A 34 8.98 -2.00 18.66
C VAL A 34 9.18 -2.73 19.98
N CYS A 35 9.65 -3.97 19.91
CA CYS A 35 10.14 -4.69 21.08
C CYS A 35 11.63 -4.40 21.26
N ASP A 36 11.99 -3.76 22.36
CA ASP A 36 13.37 -3.33 22.65
C ASP A 36 14.38 -4.49 22.82
N TRP A 37 13.89 -5.70 23.02
CA TRP A 37 14.71 -6.94 23.20
C TRP A 37 15.10 -7.61 21.86
N TRP A 38 14.56 -7.16 20.71
CA TRP A 38 14.98 -7.67 19.43
C TRP A 38 16.23 -6.94 18.92
N ARG A 39 17.24 -7.71 18.51
CA ARG A 39 18.46 -7.16 17.91
C ARG A 39 18.25 -6.57 16.51
N ASP A 40 17.37 -7.18 15.73
CA ASP A 40 16.98 -6.70 14.40
C ASP A 40 15.82 -5.72 14.51
N LYS A 41 16.11 -4.46 14.43
CA LYS A 41 15.15 -3.36 14.58
C LYS A 41 14.45 -2.98 13.28
N CYS A 42 14.17 -3.94 12.40
CA CYS A 42 13.34 -3.67 11.24
C CYS A 42 11.88 -3.59 11.68
N CYS A 43 11.26 -2.44 11.48
CA CYS A 43 9.91 -2.12 11.89
C CYS A 43 9.05 -1.81 10.66
N LEU A 44 7.76 -2.08 10.77
CA LEU A 44 6.79 -1.62 9.80
C LEU A 44 6.06 -0.41 10.40
N TRP A 45 6.28 0.73 9.79
CA TRP A 45 5.62 1.98 10.15
C TRP A 45 4.31 2.10 9.39
N SER A 46 3.24 2.43 10.09
CA SER A 46 1.91 2.63 9.52
C SER A 46 1.47 4.08 9.69
N GLY A 47 0.93 4.66 8.64
CA GLY A 47 0.30 5.97 8.62
C GLY A 47 -0.94 5.96 7.76
N ALA A 48 -1.72 7.03 7.79
CA ALA A 48 -2.87 7.22 6.93
C ALA A 48 -2.70 8.49 6.11
N VAL A 49 -3.03 8.43 4.83
CA VAL A 49 -2.98 9.58 3.93
C VAL A 49 -4.33 9.79 3.25
N GLN A 50 -4.71 11.04 3.10
CA GLN A 50 -5.88 11.41 2.32
C GLN A 50 -5.46 11.60 0.87
N LEU A 51 -5.98 10.74 -0.02
CA LEU A 51 -5.71 10.85 -1.45
C LEU A 51 -6.76 11.74 -2.14
N PRO A 52 -6.37 12.48 -3.20
CA PRO A 52 -7.32 13.24 -4.01
C PRO A 52 -8.44 12.33 -4.54
N PHE A 53 -9.65 12.86 -4.60
CA PHE A 53 -10.88 12.22 -5.12
C PHE A 53 -11.50 11.13 -4.22
N TYR A 54 -10.88 10.79 -3.08
CA TYR A 54 -11.42 9.77 -2.17
C TYR A 54 -11.77 10.40 -0.82
N SER A 55 -12.89 9.97 -0.23
CA SER A 55 -13.33 10.41 1.09
C SER A 55 -12.77 9.58 2.24
N VAL A 56 -12.16 8.44 1.92
CA VAL A 56 -11.57 7.53 2.89
C VAL A 56 -10.05 7.69 2.91
N GLU A 57 -9.47 7.56 4.09
CA GLU A 57 -8.01 7.54 4.24
C GLU A 57 -7.44 6.22 3.74
N THR A 58 -6.30 6.30 3.11
CA THR A 58 -5.54 5.14 2.63
C THR A 58 -4.45 4.79 3.62
N LEU A 59 -4.41 3.54 4.08
CA LEU A 59 -3.35 3.02 4.93
C LEU A 59 -2.03 2.95 4.15
N VAL A 60 -0.99 3.53 4.70
CA VAL A 60 0.36 3.44 4.15
C VAL A 60 1.24 2.64 5.11
N LEU A 61 1.96 1.65 4.58
CA LEU A 61 2.95 0.90 5.32
C LEU A 61 4.34 1.16 4.72
N ILE A 62 5.33 1.44 5.57
CA ILE A 62 6.71 1.74 5.19
C ILE A 62 7.65 0.96 6.09
N GLU A 63 8.70 0.41 5.53
CA GLU A 63 9.76 -0.21 6.33
C GLU A 63 10.65 0.88 6.97
N GLY A 64 11.23 0.55 8.12
CA GLY A 64 12.12 1.43 8.85
C GLY A 64 12.87 0.70 9.95
N ASP A 65 13.58 1.45 10.75
CA ASP A 65 14.15 0.97 12.01
C ASP A 65 13.29 1.40 13.22
N ALA A 66 13.80 1.18 14.41
CA ALA A 66 13.08 1.53 15.65
C ALA A 66 12.94 3.04 15.88
N SER A 67 13.65 3.87 15.15
CA SER A 67 13.66 5.33 15.32
C SER A 67 12.88 6.08 14.25
N ALA A 68 12.87 5.57 13.00
CA ALA A 68 12.25 6.23 11.85
C ALA A 68 11.91 5.27 10.71
N PRO A 69 10.95 5.64 9.84
CA PRO A 69 10.80 5.06 8.51
C PRO A 69 12.06 5.29 7.66
N PHE A 70 12.36 4.39 6.72
CA PHE A 70 13.48 4.61 5.80
C PHE A 70 13.25 5.83 4.92
N SER A 71 14.17 6.78 4.96
CA SER A 71 14.08 8.05 4.22
C SER A 71 13.87 7.85 2.73
N ARG A 72 14.49 6.81 2.14
CA ARG A 72 14.29 6.46 0.73
C ARG A 72 12.82 6.15 0.42
N GLN A 73 12.18 5.29 1.22
CA GLN A 73 10.77 4.93 1.00
C GLN A 73 9.83 6.12 1.25
N LEU A 74 10.16 7.01 2.20
CA LEU A 74 9.42 8.27 2.39
C LEU A 74 9.47 9.17 1.15
N LEU A 75 10.65 9.33 0.54
CA LEU A 75 10.81 10.12 -0.68
C LEU A 75 10.05 9.48 -1.86
N GLU A 76 10.17 8.18 -2.04
CA GLU A 76 9.44 7.44 -3.08
C GLU A 76 7.91 7.55 -2.89
N LEU A 77 7.41 7.47 -1.64
CA LEU A 77 6.00 7.69 -1.32
C LEU A 77 5.56 9.11 -1.69
N GLN A 78 6.35 10.13 -1.36
CA GLN A 78 6.02 11.51 -1.72
C GLN A 78 5.91 11.68 -3.24
N VAL A 79 6.84 11.10 -4.00
CA VAL A 79 6.79 11.10 -5.47
C VAL A 79 5.55 10.38 -5.99
N LEU A 80 5.20 9.22 -5.42
CA LEU A 80 3.99 8.48 -5.77
C LEU A 80 2.74 9.35 -5.54
N LEU A 81 2.62 9.99 -4.38
CA LEU A 81 1.47 10.82 -4.04
C LEU A 81 1.36 12.08 -4.92
N GLN A 82 2.49 12.69 -5.28
CA GLN A 82 2.52 13.82 -6.24
C GLN A 82 2.05 13.40 -7.64
N ASN A 83 2.29 12.15 -8.03
CA ASN A 83 1.87 11.59 -9.32
C ASN A 83 0.55 10.83 -9.26
N TRP A 84 -0.27 11.05 -8.23
CA TRP A 84 -1.50 10.30 -8.01
C TRP A 84 -2.50 10.41 -9.15
N GLY A 85 -2.67 11.58 -9.76
CA GLY A 85 -3.57 11.79 -10.90
C GLY A 85 -3.27 10.83 -12.06
N PRO A 86 -2.05 10.84 -12.63
CA PRO A 86 -1.64 9.88 -13.65
C PRO A 86 -1.75 8.41 -13.23
N ILE A 87 -1.46 8.08 -11.97
CA ILE A 87 -1.63 6.72 -11.44
C ILE A 87 -3.10 6.32 -11.46
N ALA A 88 -3.99 7.24 -11.11
CA ALA A 88 -5.42 7.00 -11.10
C ALA A 88 -6.02 6.84 -12.51
N GLU A 89 -5.38 7.34 -13.55
CA GLU A 89 -5.86 7.25 -14.95
C GLU A 89 -5.38 5.98 -15.67
N GLN A 90 -4.16 5.50 -15.37
CA GLN A 90 -3.52 4.39 -16.08
C GLN A 90 -4.22 3.02 -15.93
N PRO A 91 -4.83 2.64 -14.78
CA PRO A 91 -5.39 1.32 -14.60
C PRO A 91 -6.60 0.98 -15.46
N ASP A 92 -7.32 1.96 -16.01
CA ASP A 92 -8.62 1.70 -16.64
C ASP A 92 -8.53 0.72 -17.81
N SER A 93 -7.59 0.90 -18.74
CA SER A 93 -7.40 0.01 -19.87
C SER A 93 -6.93 -1.40 -19.45
N MET A 94 -6.01 -1.46 -18.49
CA MET A 94 -5.48 -2.73 -17.95
C MET A 94 -6.55 -3.48 -17.17
N LEU A 95 -7.30 -2.77 -16.32
CA LEU A 95 -8.38 -3.34 -15.52
C LEU A 95 -9.52 -3.85 -16.41
N SER A 96 -9.90 -3.08 -17.44
CA SER A 96 -10.92 -3.44 -18.42
C SER A 96 -10.52 -4.72 -19.16
N SER A 97 -9.32 -4.79 -19.69
CA SER A 97 -8.79 -5.94 -20.41
C SER A 97 -8.73 -7.19 -19.52
N LYS A 98 -8.15 -7.09 -18.31
CA LYS A 98 -8.02 -8.22 -17.38
C LYS A 98 -9.38 -8.67 -16.84
N SER A 99 -10.30 -7.75 -16.57
CA SER A 99 -11.65 -8.06 -16.13
C SER A 99 -12.41 -8.85 -17.20
N GLN A 100 -12.33 -8.43 -18.46
CA GLN A 100 -12.95 -9.16 -19.58
C GLN A 100 -12.35 -10.55 -19.77
N GLN A 101 -11.04 -10.71 -19.59
CA GLN A 101 -10.38 -12.03 -19.66
C GLN A 101 -10.83 -12.97 -18.55
N LYS A 102 -10.95 -12.47 -17.30
CA LYS A 102 -11.31 -13.29 -16.12
C LYS A 102 -12.80 -13.57 -16.02
N HIS A 103 -13.64 -12.56 -16.27
CA HIS A 103 -15.08 -12.61 -16.01
C HIS A 103 -15.95 -12.57 -17.27
N LYS A 104 -15.35 -12.44 -18.46
CA LYS A 104 -16.01 -12.28 -19.77
C LYS A 104 -16.87 -11.02 -19.92
N GLU A 105 -16.87 -10.15 -18.93
CA GLU A 105 -17.61 -8.89 -18.92
C GLU A 105 -16.89 -7.81 -18.10
N LYS A 106 -17.23 -6.55 -18.34
CA LYS A 106 -16.79 -5.43 -17.53
C LYS A 106 -17.63 -5.40 -16.25
N ILE A 107 -17.00 -5.57 -15.09
CA ILE A 107 -17.66 -5.71 -13.78
C ILE A 107 -17.79 -4.41 -13.00
N TYR A 108 -17.44 -3.27 -13.61
CA TYR A 108 -17.52 -1.95 -12.99
C TYR A 108 -18.06 -0.92 -13.99
N GLY A 109 -18.75 0.12 -13.47
CA GLY A 109 -19.22 1.25 -14.27
C GLY A 109 -18.12 2.30 -14.48
N SER A 110 -17.62 2.85 -13.37
CA SER A 110 -16.48 3.76 -13.32
C SER A 110 -15.55 3.28 -12.22
N TRP A 111 -14.34 2.85 -12.57
CA TRP A 111 -13.45 2.27 -11.57
C TRP A 111 -13.07 3.26 -10.45
N GLN A 112 -12.91 4.55 -10.76
CA GLN A 112 -12.60 5.57 -9.75
C GLN A 112 -13.73 5.76 -8.73
N ASN A 113 -14.99 5.54 -9.14
CA ASN A 113 -16.15 5.63 -8.26
C ASN A 113 -16.46 4.31 -7.56
N ASP A 114 -16.17 3.19 -8.23
CA ASP A 114 -16.49 1.86 -7.73
C ASP A 114 -15.44 1.28 -6.80
N PHE A 115 -14.21 1.83 -6.83
CA PHE A 115 -13.09 1.36 -6.01
C PHE A 115 -12.43 2.50 -5.24
N TYR A 116 -11.87 2.19 -4.09
CA TYR A 116 -11.07 3.11 -3.29
C TYR A 116 -9.71 2.50 -2.96
N PRO A 117 -8.65 3.31 -2.86
CA PRO A 117 -7.34 2.84 -2.44
C PRO A 117 -7.37 2.51 -0.95
N TYR A 118 -7.15 1.26 -0.64
CA TYR A 118 -7.18 0.75 0.73
C TYR A 118 -5.79 0.80 1.39
N THR A 119 -4.77 0.36 0.64
CA THR A 119 -3.41 0.27 1.19
C THR A 119 -2.36 0.58 0.14
N ILE A 120 -1.29 1.26 0.55
CA ILE A 120 -0.07 1.50 -0.21
C ILE A 120 1.10 0.89 0.57
N VAL A 121 1.81 -0.06 -0.03
CA VAL A 121 2.92 -0.76 0.62
C VAL A 121 4.09 -0.97 -0.36
N PRO A 122 5.34 -1.08 0.13
CA PRO A 122 6.45 -1.50 -0.71
C PRO A 122 6.21 -2.92 -1.23
N ALA A 123 6.40 -3.15 -2.52
CA ALA A 123 6.15 -4.45 -3.14
C ALA A 123 7.18 -5.48 -2.72
N VAL A 124 6.69 -6.61 -2.22
CA VAL A 124 7.55 -7.73 -1.76
C VAL A 124 8.17 -8.48 -2.94
N LEU A 125 7.49 -8.49 -4.09
CA LEU A 125 7.89 -9.29 -5.26
C LEU A 125 8.78 -8.53 -6.25
N TYR A 126 8.72 -7.20 -6.23
CA TYR A 126 9.48 -6.34 -7.13
C TYR A 126 10.28 -5.36 -6.28
N SER A 127 11.61 -5.48 -6.31
CA SER A 127 12.47 -4.49 -5.67
C SER A 127 12.17 -3.09 -6.20
N ASP A 128 12.12 -2.11 -5.31
CA ASP A 128 11.92 -0.70 -5.62
C ASP A 128 10.56 -0.35 -6.29
N SER A 129 9.51 -1.13 -6.03
CA SER A 129 8.16 -0.84 -6.49
C SER A 129 7.16 -0.76 -5.33
N TRP A 130 5.99 -0.22 -5.63
CA TRP A 130 4.90 -0.07 -4.68
C TRP A 130 3.70 -0.88 -5.11
N GLU A 131 3.03 -1.50 -4.16
CA GLU A 131 1.72 -2.13 -4.34
C GLU A 131 0.65 -1.18 -3.82
N ILE A 132 -0.31 -0.84 -4.68
CA ILE A 132 -1.49 -0.05 -4.34
C ILE A 132 -2.69 -0.97 -4.45
N VAL A 133 -3.30 -1.29 -3.33
CA VAL A 133 -4.44 -2.20 -3.26
C VAL A 133 -5.74 -1.39 -3.27
N PHE A 134 -6.62 -1.70 -4.20
CA PHE A 134 -7.93 -1.09 -4.33
C PHE A 134 -9.02 -2.09 -3.95
N TYR A 135 -9.97 -1.65 -3.14
CA TYR A 135 -11.16 -2.41 -2.79
C TYR A 135 -12.40 -1.80 -3.40
N ARG A 136 -13.39 -2.64 -3.70
CA ARG A 136 -14.66 -2.19 -4.25
C ARG A 136 -15.58 -1.63 -3.16
N ASN A 137 -16.25 -0.51 -3.45
CA ASN A 137 -17.21 0.14 -2.56
C ASN A 137 -18.45 -0.73 -2.24
N SER A 138 -18.81 -1.65 -3.13
CA SER A 138 -20.08 -2.39 -3.11
C SER A 138 -20.03 -3.74 -2.36
N GLY A 139 -19.19 -3.90 -1.35
CA GLY A 139 -19.26 -5.08 -0.44
C GLY A 139 -18.99 -6.47 -1.05
N VAL A 140 -18.81 -6.58 -2.36
CA VAL A 140 -18.36 -7.82 -3.00
C VAL A 140 -16.85 -7.92 -2.80
N ASN A 141 -16.35 -9.09 -2.39
CA ASN A 141 -14.92 -9.37 -2.21
C ASN A 141 -14.13 -9.30 -3.53
N TYR A 142 -14.12 -8.12 -4.13
CA TYR A 142 -13.38 -7.87 -5.36
C TYR A 142 -12.38 -6.75 -5.09
N ASN A 143 -11.14 -7.04 -5.35
CA ASN A 143 -10.05 -6.07 -5.24
C ASN A 143 -9.12 -6.18 -6.47
N PHE A 144 -8.30 -5.18 -6.66
CA PHE A 144 -7.17 -5.28 -7.56
C PHE A 144 -5.95 -4.59 -6.96
N THR A 145 -4.78 -5.01 -7.38
CA THR A 145 -3.50 -4.44 -6.95
C THR A 145 -2.79 -3.85 -8.16
N VAL A 146 -2.40 -2.60 -8.04
CA VAL A 146 -1.54 -1.91 -9.01
C VAL A 146 -0.11 -1.98 -8.52
N PHE A 147 0.81 -2.37 -9.39
CA PHE A 147 2.26 -2.31 -9.16
C PHE A 147 2.80 -1.06 -9.84
N TRP A 148 3.31 -0.14 -9.03
CA TRP A 148 3.83 1.15 -9.49
C TRP A 148 5.35 1.23 -9.28
N LYS A 149 6.06 1.66 -10.33
CA LYS A 149 7.51 1.88 -10.31
C LYS A 149 7.87 2.89 -11.39
N ASP A 150 8.89 3.70 -11.16
CA ASP A 150 9.44 4.66 -12.14
C ASP A 150 8.35 5.56 -12.74
N ASN A 151 7.45 6.10 -11.89
CA ASN A 151 6.34 6.98 -12.25
C ASN A 151 5.31 6.38 -13.22
N ARG A 152 5.18 5.06 -13.27
CA ARG A 152 4.20 4.38 -14.12
C ARG A 152 3.67 3.09 -13.49
N VAL A 153 2.47 2.71 -13.92
CA VAL A 153 1.91 1.39 -13.63
C VAL A 153 2.66 0.33 -14.43
N GLN A 154 3.25 -0.64 -13.76
CA GLN A 154 4.00 -1.75 -14.37
C GLN A 154 3.11 -2.97 -14.62
N ASP A 155 2.24 -3.27 -13.68
CA ASP A 155 1.33 -4.42 -13.73
C ASP A 155 0.08 -4.12 -12.91
N LEU A 156 -0.98 -4.90 -13.18
CA LEU A 156 -2.22 -4.90 -12.42
C LEU A 156 -2.66 -6.35 -12.22
N ARG A 157 -2.99 -6.71 -10.99
CA ARG A 157 -3.50 -8.03 -10.64
C ARG A 157 -4.89 -7.95 -10.07
N LEU A 158 -5.77 -8.80 -10.56
CA LEU A 158 -7.10 -8.97 -10.01
C LEU A 158 -7.03 -9.93 -8.83
N GLY A 159 -7.53 -9.49 -7.67
CA GLY A 159 -7.79 -10.32 -6.51
C GLY A 159 -9.27 -10.72 -6.46
N GLY A 160 -9.60 -11.59 -5.51
CA GLY A 160 -10.94 -12.16 -5.37
C GLY A 160 -11.08 -13.50 -6.11
N SER A 161 -11.64 -14.42 -5.42
CA SER A 161 -12.10 -15.74 -5.89
C SER A 161 -13.52 -15.62 -6.41
#